data_5528c80a7e56ac96bd9e48ac444788f1
#
_entry.id   5528c80a7e56ac96bd9e48ac444788f1
#
_cell.length_a   1.000
_cell.length_b   1.000
_cell.length_c   1.000
_cell.angle_alpha   90.00
_cell.angle_beta   90.00
_cell.angle_gamma   90.00
#
_symmetry.space_group_name_H-M   'P 1'
#
loop_
_entity.id
_entity.type
_entity.pdbx_description
1 polymer ?
#
loop_
_entity_poly.entity_id
_entity_poly.type
_entity_poly.pdbx_seq_one_letter_code
_entity_poly.pdbx_strand_id
1 'polypeptide(L)'
;VNGTELNSKVAVVTGGASGIGKAICAALAAHQAHVWVLDINSAAAQESAAEINRAGGQASSLPCDVADPESVSQVFNDIASQGSIDILINSAGIAHIGTIATTSVEDFERLFRVNVRGTFLCMQAAIAVMLKQSGGVIINLASMAAVAGIPDRFAYSMSKGAVRAMTLSVAKDCLGKNIRCNCISPARVHTPFVDGYLKQNYPGREAEMLAELAKTQPIGRMARPEEVAGLAVYLCSDLASFLTGADLPFDGGVLNLRG
;
A
#
# COMPACT_ATOMS: atom_id res chain seq x y z
N VAL A 1 -13.00 -4.50 -19.21
CA VAL A 1 -11.76 -5.00 -19.88
C VAL A 1 -11.59 -6.44 -19.45
N ASN A 2 -11.77 -7.40 -20.37
CA ASN A 2 -11.53 -8.82 -20.09
C ASN A 2 -10.02 -8.98 -19.79
N GLY A 3 -9.66 -9.63 -18.68
CA GLY A 3 -8.27 -9.90 -18.30
C GLY A 3 -7.80 -9.28 -16.98
N THR A 4 -8.69 -8.61 -16.26
CA THR A 4 -8.43 -8.13 -14.89
C THR A 4 -9.05 -9.00 -13.81
N GLU A 5 -9.72 -10.10 -14.20
CA GLU A 5 -10.27 -11.07 -13.25
C GLU A 5 -9.13 -11.75 -12.46
N LEU A 6 -9.34 -11.84 -11.16
CA LEU A 6 -8.42 -12.45 -10.21
C LEU A 6 -9.04 -13.72 -9.59
N ASN A 7 -9.77 -14.46 -10.42
CA ASN A 7 -10.45 -15.69 -10.02
C ASN A 7 -9.51 -16.65 -9.29
N SER A 8 -9.93 -17.15 -8.16
CA SER A 8 -9.18 -18.09 -7.32
C SER A 8 -7.84 -17.55 -6.80
N LYS A 9 -7.56 -16.24 -6.93
CA LYS A 9 -6.37 -15.63 -6.34
C LYS A 9 -6.64 -15.27 -4.88
N VAL A 10 -5.64 -15.50 -4.05
CA VAL A 10 -5.62 -15.08 -2.64
C VAL A 10 -4.73 -13.85 -2.51
N ALA A 11 -5.33 -12.74 -2.08
CA ALA A 11 -4.65 -11.47 -1.89
C ALA A 11 -4.53 -11.14 -0.40
N VAL A 12 -3.33 -10.77 0.03
CA VAL A 12 -3.03 -10.27 1.38
C VAL A 12 -2.75 -8.77 1.29
N VAL A 13 -3.52 -7.97 2.02
CA VAL A 13 -3.40 -6.51 2.01
C VAL A 13 -3.13 -6.00 3.43
N THR A 14 -1.95 -5.44 3.67
CA THR A 14 -1.62 -4.79 4.95
C THR A 14 -2.13 -3.35 4.97
N GLY A 15 -2.59 -2.86 6.14
CA GLY A 15 -3.24 -1.55 6.24
C GLY A 15 -4.59 -1.52 5.51
N GLY A 16 -5.27 -2.67 5.44
CA GLY A 16 -6.50 -2.86 4.67
C GLY A 16 -7.77 -2.30 5.31
N ALA A 17 -7.68 -1.77 6.52
CA ALA A 17 -8.85 -1.25 7.24
C ALA A 17 -9.22 0.17 6.86
N SER A 18 -8.36 0.92 6.18
CA SER A 18 -8.62 2.33 5.88
C SER A 18 -7.96 2.81 4.58
N GLY A 19 -8.40 3.98 4.09
CA GLY A 19 -7.76 4.72 3.00
C GLY A 19 -7.49 3.89 1.74
N ILE A 20 -6.28 3.98 1.23
CA ILE A 20 -5.86 3.30 0.00
C ILE A 20 -5.94 1.78 0.15
N GLY A 21 -5.49 1.22 1.29
CA GLY A 21 -5.53 -0.22 1.53
C GLY A 21 -6.96 -0.78 1.51
N LYS A 22 -7.92 -0.10 2.15
CA LYS A 22 -9.34 -0.48 2.14
C LYS A 22 -9.92 -0.46 0.72
N ALA A 23 -9.61 0.58 -0.05
CA ALA A 23 -10.06 0.67 -1.43
C ALA A 23 -9.46 -0.44 -2.31
N ILE A 24 -8.19 -0.79 -2.10
CA ILE A 24 -7.55 -1.90 -2.80
C ILE A 24 -8.22 -3.24 -2.42
N CYS A 25 -8.50 -3.48 -1.12
CA CYS A 25 -9.22 -4.69 -0.70
C CYS A 25 -10.57 -4.82 -1.43
N ALA A 26 -11.37 -3.77 -1.45
CA ALA A 26 -12.67 -3.76 -2.13
C ALA A 26 -12.53 -4.01 -3.63
N ALA A 27 -11.55 -3.38 -4.28
CA ALA A 27 -11.33 -3.53 -5.71
C ALA A 27 -10.86 -4.95 -6.09
N LEU A 28 -9.90 -5.53 -5.34
CA LEU A 28 -9.45 -6.91 -5.58
C LEU A 28 -10.58 -7.91 -5.40
N ALA A 29 -11.41 -7.74 -4.37
CA ALA A 29 -12.58 -8.61 -4.14
C ALA A 29 -13.64 -8.47 -5.23
N ALA A 30 -13.89 -7.24 -5.74
CA ALA A 30 -14.78 -7.00 -6.88
C ALA A 30 -14.27 -7.67 -8.17
N HIS A 31 -12.96 -7.90 -8.28
CA HIS A 31 -12.31 -8.68 -9.35
C HIS A 31 -12.12 -10.15 -8.99
N GLN A 32 -12.90 -10.66 -8.00
CA GLN A 32 -13.05 -12.06 -7.64
C GLN A 32 -11.85 -12.70 -6.90
N ALA A 33 -10.93 -11.89 -6.35
CA ALA A 33 -9.96 -12.39 -5.40
C ALA A 33 -10.59 -12.67 -4.03
N HIS A 34 -10.08 -13.67 -3.31
CA HIS A 34 -10.28 -13.77 -1.86
C HIS A 34 -9.27 -12.86 -1.17
N VAL A 35 -9.73 -11.90 -0.38
CA VAL A 35 -8.88 -10.87 0.22
C VAL A 35 -8.73 -11.05 1.72
N TRP A 36 -7.50 -11.18 2.18
CA TRP A 36 -7.13 -11.06 3.59
C TRP A 36 -6.84 -9.60 3.95
N VAL A 37 -7.73 -9.02 4.73
CA VAL A 37 -7.61 -7.65 5.26
C VAL A 37 -6.78 -7.68 6.52
N LEU A 38 -5.54 -7.22 6.46
CA LEU A 38 -4.64 -7.15 7.62
C LEU A 38 -4.52 -5.72 8.12
N ASP A 39 -4.74 -5.51 9.40
CA ASP A 39 -4.55 -4.22 10.05
C ASP A 39 -4.24 -4.39 11.54
N ILE A 40 -3.55 -3.43 12.15
CA ILE A 40 -3.34 -3.41 13.60
C ILE A 40 -4.66 -3.15 14.34
N ASN A 41 -5.60 -2.43 13.71
CA ASN A 41 -6.95 -2.21 14.20
C ASN A 41 -7.86 -3.36 13.77
N SER A 42 -7.93 -4.39 14.63
CA SER A 42 -8.73 -5.60 14.38
C SER A 42 -10.20 -5.31 14.08
N ALA A 43 -10.84 -4.41 14.82
CA ALA A 43 -12.26 -4.08 14.64
C ALA A 43 -12.51 -3.41 13.26
N ALA A 44 -11.66 -2.49 12.86
CA ALA A 44 -11.76 -1.84 11.55
C ALA A 44 -11.46 -2.82 10.39
N ALA A 45 -10.53 -3.77 10.58
CA ALA A 45 -10.27 -4.82 9.60
C ALA A 45 -11.48 -5.75 9.42
N GLN A 46 -12.11 -6.16 10.52
CA GLN A 46 -13.33 -6.96 10.52
C GLN A 46 -14.48 -6.25 9.79
N GLU A 47 -14.69 -4.95 10.07
CA GLU A 47 -15.74 -4.18 9.39
C GLU A 47 -15.43 -4.03 7.89
N SER A 48 -14.18 -3.78 7.52
CA SER A 48 -13.78 -3.72 6.10
C SER A 48 -14.05 -5.04 5.38
N ALA A 49 -13.73 -6.18 5.98
CA ALA A 49 -14.03 -7.50 5.42
C ALA A 49 -15.54 -7.75 5.34
N ALA A 50 -16.30 -7.35 6.37
CA ALA A 50 -17.77 -7.49 6.39
C ALA A 50 -18.45 -6.63 5.30
N GLU A 51 -17.95 -5.41 5.05
CA GLU A 51 -18.45 -4.56 3.95
C GLU A 51 -18.23 -5.22 2.58
N ILE A 52 -17.04 -5.79 2.35
CA ILE A 52 -16.71 -6.50 1.11
C ILE A 52 -17.65 -7.70 0.92
N ASN A 53 -17.85 -8.50 1.96
CA ASN A 53 -18.73 -9.68 1.90
C ASN A 53 -20.20 -9.30 1.67
N ARG A 54 -20.67 -8.21 2.29
CA ARG A 54 -22.02 -7.67 2.03
C ARG A 54 -22.19 -7.18 0.57
N ALA A 55 -21.12 -6.72 -0.06
CA ALA A 55 -21.11 -6.33 -1.46
C ALA A 55 -20.98 -7.51 -2.45
N GLY A 56 -20.94 -8.75 -1.96
CA GLY A 56 -20.84 -9.97 -2.78
C GLY A 56 -19.41 -10.40 -3.10
N GLY A 57 -18.39 -9.77 -2.53
CA GLY A 57 -17.00 -10.18 -2.61
C GLY A 57 -16.65 -11.29 -1.61
N GLN A 58 -15.38 -11.67 -1.53
CA GLN A 58 -14.86 -12.63 -0.55
C GLN A 58 -13.70 -12.00 0.23
N ALA A 59 -13.88 -11.80 1.53
CA ALA A 59 -12.84 -11.27 2.40
C ALA A 59 -12.86 -11.90 3.78
N SER A 60 -11.67 -12.05 4.33
CA SER A 60 -11.40 -12.42 5.72
C SER A 60 -10.48 -11.38 6.34
N SER A 61 -10.40 -11.33 7.67
CA SER A 61 -9.52 -10.37 8.35
C SER A 61 -8.72 -11.02 9.45
N LEU A 62 -7.51 -10.54 9.66
CA LEU A 62 -6.68 -10.90 10.83
C LEU A 62 -6.00 -9.63 11.37
N PRO A 63 -5.87 -9.50 12.70
CA PRO A 63 -5.05 -8.46 13.30
C PRO A 63 -3.58 -8.72 12.96
N CYS A 64 -2.86 -7.69 12.53
CA CYS A 64 -1.44 -7.79 12.21
C CYS A 64 -0.73 -6.47 12.50
N ASP A 65 0.21 -6.50 13.45
CA ASP A 65 1.20 -5.44 13.59
C ASP A 65 2.38 -5.76 12.66
N VAL A 66 2.47 -5.06 11.54
CA VAL A 66 3.57 -5.24 10.57
C VAL A 66 4.94 -4.89 11.15
N ALA A 67 5.01 -4.11 12.24
CA ALA A 67 6.24 -3.78 12.92
C ALA A 67 6.74 -4.88 13.87
N ASP A 68 5.91 -5.90 14.15
CA ASP A 68 6.25 -7.04 14.98
C ASP A 68 6.53 -8.29 14.14
N PRO A 69 7.76 -8.84 14.16
CA PRO A 69 8.12 -10.05 13.41
C PRO A 69 7.29 -11.28 13.76
N GLU A 70 6.92 -11.45 15.04
CA GLU A 70 6.14 -12.61 15.49
C GLU A 70 4.70 -12.52 14.97
N SER A 71 4.08 -11.34 15.05
CA SER A 71 2.76 -11.08 14.49
C SER A 71 2.72 -11.37 12.98
N VAL A 72 3.69 -10.86 12.22
CA VAL A 72 3.76 -11.12 10.77
C VAL A 72 3.95 -12.61 10.49
N SER A 73 4.89 -13.26 11.17
CA SER A 73 5.15 -14.69 10.96
C SER A 73 3.92 -15.55 11.23
N GLN A 74 3.24 -15.32 12.36
CA GLN A 74 2.02 -16.05 12.72
C GLN A 74 0.91 -15.87 11.69
N VAL A 75 0.60 -14.61 11.34
CA VAL A 75 -0.49 -14.30 10.41
C VAL A 75 -0.23 -14.88 9.02
N PHE A 76 0.99 -14.76 8.48
CA PHE A 76 1.30 -15.32 7.17
C PHE A 76 1.31 -16.86 7.15
N ASN A 77 1.72 -17.51 8.24
CA ASN A 77 1.62 -18.95 8.39
C ASN A 77 0.15 -19.41 8.47
N ASP A 78 -0.70 -18.69 9.22
CA ASP A 78 -2.12 -19.00 9.34
C ASP A 78 -2.82 -18.90 7.97
N ILE A 79 -2.52 -17.88 7.18
CA ILE A 79 -3.04 -17.72 5.82
C ILE A 79 -2.51 -18.82 4.91
N ALA A 80 -1.21 -19.10 4.93
CA ALA A 80 -0.57 -20.13 4.09
C ALA A 80 -1.10 -21.55 4.41
N SER A 81 -1.52 -21.81 5.65
CA SER A 81 -2.14 -23.09 6.03
C SER A 81 -3.52 -23.30 5.40
N GLN A 82 -4.17 -22.23 4.96
CA GLN A 82 -5.50 -22.26 4.35
C GLN A 82 -5.43 -22.23 2.81
N GLY A 83 -4.27 -21.96 2.21
CA GLY A 83 -4.11 -21.95 0.75
C GLY A 83 -2.88 -21.20 0.28
N SER A 84 -2.98 -20.65 -0.93
CA SER A 84 -1.91 -19.87 -1.55
C SER A 84 -1.85 -18.43 -1.01
N ILE A 85 -0.75 -17.75 -1.31
CA ILE A 85 -0.65 -16.29 -1.28
C ILE A 85 -0.21 -15.84 -2.68
N ASP A 86 -1.17 -15.46 -3.51
CA ASP A 86 -0.89 -15.08 -4.90
C ASP A 86 -0.52 -13.60 -5.04
N ILE A 87 -1.06 -12.76 -4.17
CA ILE A 87 -0.89 -11.31 -4.21
C ILE A 87 -0.56 -10.80 -2.81
N LEU A 88 0.49 -9.98 -2.70
CA LEU A 88 0.77 -9.19 -1.52
C LEU A 88 0.69 -7.70 -1.85
N ILE A 89 -0.11 -6.95 -1.11
CA ILE A 89 -0.15 -5.49 -1.15
C ILE A 89 0.38 -4.93 0.17
N ASN A 90 1.54 -4.31 0.16
CA ASN A 90 2.07 -3.60 1.30
C ASN A 90 1.55 -2.16 1.29
N SER A 91 0.43 -1.91 1.99
CA SER A 91 -0.19 -0.59 2.12
C SER A 91 -0.11 -0.03 3.55
N ALA A 92 0.17 -0.87 4.55
CA ALA A 92 0.40 -0.39 5.91
C ALA A 92 1.54 0.64 5.95
N GLY A 93 1.29 1.77 6.60
CA GLY A 93 2.29 2.81 6.73
C GLY A 93 1.79 4.00 7.52
N ILE A 94 2.73 4.73 8.09
CA ILE A 94 2.50 5.97 8.84
C ILE A 94 3.30 7.10 8.21
N ALA A 95 2.88 8.34 8.50
CA ALA A 95 3.58 9.54 8.06
C ALA A 95 4.14 10.32 9.25
N HIS A 96 5.09 11.20 8.96
CA HIS A 96 5.64 12.17 9.89
C HIS A 96 5.88 13.49 9.15
N ILE A 97 5.69 14.59 9.85
CA ILE A 97 5.97 15.94 9.36
C ILE A 97 7.15 16.47 10.17
N GLY A 98 8.26 16.72 9.52
CA GLY A 98 9.47 17.24 10.15
C GLY A 98 10.64 17.31 9.17
N THR A 99 11.50 18.28 9.42
CA THR A 99 12.82 18.42 8.75
C THR A 99 13.83 17.50 9.41
N ILE A 100 15.06 17.45 8.88
CA ILE A 100 16.19 16.75 9.55
C ILE A 100 16.45 17.32 10.96
N ALA A 101 16.25 18.62 11.14
CA ALA A 101 16.51 19.28 12.42
C ALA A 101 15.40 19.09 13.47
N THR A 102 14.18 18.78 13.04
CA THR A 102 13.01 18.63 13.93
C THR A 102 12.50 17.20 14.07
N THR A 103 13.02 16.26 13.30
CA THR A 103 12.69 14.83 13.42
C THR A 103 13.44 14.24 14.60
N SER A 104 12.72 13.71 15.60
CA SER A 104 13.33 12.98 16.71
C SER A 104 13.83 11.61 16.29
N VAL A 105 14.73 11.01 17.07
CA VAL A 105 15.18 9.62 16.85
C VAL A 105 14.00 8.66 16.97
N GLU A 106 13.11 8.89 17.93
CA GLU A 106 11.92 8.06 18.18
C GLU A 106 10.96 8.08 16.98
N ASP A 107 10.73 9.25 16.36
CA ASP A 107 9.90 9.37 15.16
C ASP A 107 10.55 8.69 13.96
N PHE A 108 11.87 8.88 13.79
CA PHE A 108 12.63 8.21 12.74
C PHE A 108 12.54 6.69 12.85
N GLU A 109 12.80 6.13 14.04
CA GLU A 109 12.74 4.70 14.29
C GLU A 109 11.32 4.15 14.17
N ARG A 110 10.32 4.90 14.60
CA ARG A 110 8.90 4.51 14.46
C ARG A 110 8.52 4.36 12.98
N LEU A 111 8.90 5.32 12.14
CA LEU A 111 8.68 5.22 10.69
C LEU A 111 9.46 4.07 10.07
N PHE A 112 10.72 3.90 10.48
CA PHE A 112 11.53 2.79 9.99
C PHE A 112 10.91 1.43 10.35
N ARG A 113 10.46 1.25 11.59
CA ARG A 113 9.84 -0.01 12.05
C ARG A 113 8.58 -0.34 11.24
N VAL A 114 7.68 0.63 11.05
CA VAL A 114 6.41 0.38 10.35
C VAL A 114 6.61 0.32 8.84
N ASN A 115 7.15 1.39 8.24
CA ASN A 115 7.15 1.53 6.78
C ASN A 115 8.23 0.68 6.10
N VAL A 116 9.40 0.52 6.72
CA VAL A 116 10.55 -0.17 6.11
C VAL A 116 10.61 -1.62 6.57
N ARG A 117 10.81 -1.84 7.89
CA ARG A 117 10.92 -3.19 8.43
C ARG A 117 9.61 -3.97 8.25
N GLY A 118 8.46 -3.34 8.45
CA GLY A 118 7.17 -3.99 8.23
C GLY A 118 6.98 -4.46 6.78
N THR A 119 7.28 -3.61 5.80
CA THR A 119 7.26 -3.99 4.38
C THR A 119 8.23 -5.14 4.10
N PHE A 120 9.45 -5.09 4.65
CA PHE A 120 10.44 -6.17 4.52
C PHE A 120 9.91 -7.49 5.07
N LEU A 121 9.39 -7.52 6.29
CA LEU A 121 8.88 -8.72 6.95
C LEU A 121 7.73 -9.35 6.16
N CYS A 122 6.77 -8.55 5.70
CA CYS A 122 5.65 -9.04 4.90
C CYS A 122 6.11 -9.58 3.53
N MET A 123 7.06 -8.92 2.85
CA MET A 123 7.63 -9.44 1.61
C MET A 123 8.36 -10.76 1.84
N GLN A 124 9.18 -10.86 2.90
CA GLN A 124 9.92 -12.07 3.23
C GLN A 124 8.98 -13.26 3.47
N ALA A 125 7.91 -13.04 4.26
CA ALA A 125 6.92 -14.07 4.57
C ALA A 125 6.15 -14.51 3.31
N ALA A 126 5.67 -13.56 2.49
CA ALA A 126 4.95 -13.89 1.26
C ALA A 126 5.82 -14.60 0.23
N ILE A 127 7.07 -14.15 0.03
CA ILE A 127 8.01 -14.78 -0.92
C ILE A 127 8.30 -16.22 -0.52
N ALA A 128 8.43 -16.53 0.77
CA ALA A 128 8.63 -17.91 1.24
C ALA A 128 7.49 -18.86 0.85
N VAL A 129 6.26 -18.35 0.74
CA VAL A 129 5.10 -19.08 0.23
C VAL A 129 5.10 -19.11 -1.30
N MET A 130 5.27 -17.96 -1.95
CA MET A 130 5.25 -17.82 -3.41
C MET A 130 6.30 -18.67 -4.12
N LEU A 131 7.47 -18.89 -3.49
CA LEU A 131 8.52 -19.77 -4.03
C LEU A 131 8.16 -21.27 -4.00
N LYS A 132 7.23 -21.68 -3.16
CA LYS A 132 6.75 -23.08 -3.05
C LYS A 132 5.54 -23.36 -3.94
N GLN A 133 4.97 -22.33 -4.52
CA GLN A 133 3.85 -22.39 -5.47
C GLN A 133 4.27 -21.88 -6.86
N SER A 134 3.32 -21.55 -7.73
CA SER A 134 3.61 -21.13 -9.12
C SER A 134 4.05 -19.68 -9.29
N GLY A 135 4.43 -18.98 -8.22
CA GLY A 135 4.83 -17.57 -8.26
C GLY A 135 3.85 -16.66 -7.54
N GLY A 136 3.87 -15.35 -7.85
CA GLY A 136 3.00 -14.37 -7.22
C GLY A 136 3.28 -12.94 -7.66
N VAL A 137 2.51 -11.99 -7.09
CA VAL A 137 2.65 -10.55 -7.35
C VAL A 137 2.77 -9.78 -6.04
N ILE A 138 3.74 -8.90 -5.98
CA ILE A 138 3.95 -7.99 -4.83
C ILE A 138 3.81 -6.55 -5.31
N ILE A 139 2.95 -5.77 -4.65
CA ILE A 139 2.80 -4.35 -4.89
C ILE A 139 3.06 -3.61 -3.58
N ASN A 140 4.02 -2.71 -3.60
CA ASN A 140 4.36 -1.88 -2.46
C ASN A 140 3.82 -0.45 -2.65
N LEU A 141 3.18 0.13 -1.64
CA LEU A 141 2.81 1.53 -1.64
C LEU A 141 4.02 2.37 -1.21
N ALA A 142 4.75 2.87 -2.20
CA ALA A 142 5.78 3.88 -2.01
C ALA A 142 5.14 5.28 -1.86
N SER A 143 5.68 6.29 -2.48
CA SER A 143 5.15 7.66 -2.50
C SER A 143 5.97 8.49 -3.48
N MET A 144 5.41 9.59 -3.94
CA MET A 144 6.15 10.69 -4.57
C MET A 144 7.35 11.16 -3.72
N ALA A 145 7.24 11.07 -2.39
CA ALA A 145 8.30 11.38 -1.46
C ALA A 145 9.53 10.45 -1.58
N ALA A 146 9.43 9.33 -2.30
CA ALA A 146 10.54 8.44 -2.58
C ALA A 146 11.48 8.95 -3.69
N VAL A 147 10.99 9.87 -4.54
CA VAL A 147 11.68 10.31 -5.77
C VAL A 147 11.79 11.83 -5.89
N ALA A 148 11.01 12.59 -5.13
CA ALA A 148 11.04 14.06 -5.12
C ALA A 148 11.33 14.58 -3.72
N GLY A 149 12.12 15.68 -3.65
CA GLY A 149 12.30 16.43 -2.41
C GLY A 149 10.99 17.12 -2.01
N ILE A 150 10.42 16.73 -0.88
CA ILE A 150 9.19 17.33 -0.34
C ILE A 150 9.55 17.98 0.99
N PRO A 151 9.23 19.27 1.19
CA PRO A 151 9.49 19.96 2.46
C PRO A 151 8.81 19.23 3.62
N ASP A 152 9.47 19.24 4.78
CA ASP A 152 8.98 18.69 6.04
C ASP A 152 8.57 17.20 5.98
N ARG A 153 9.30 16.39 5.19
CA ARG A 153 9.04 14.96 5.02
C ARG A 153 10.29 14.10 5.17
N PHE A 154 11.29 14.55 5.94
CA PHE A 154 12.60 13.90 6.00
C PHE A 154 12.51 12.39 6.27
N ALA A 155 12.00 11.97 7.43
CA ALA A 155 11.90 10.56 7.80
C ALA A 155 10.92 9.79 6.92
N TYR A 156 9.82 10.43 6.49
CA TYR A 156 8.84 9.82 5.60
C TYR A 156 9.46 9.54 4.21
N SER A 157 10.15 10.52 3.63
CA SER A 157 10.85 10.36 2.34
C SER A 157 11.90 9.26 2.39
N MET A 158 12.70 9.22 3.46
CA MET A 158 13.64 8.13 3.72
C MET A 158 12.94 6.78 3.69
N SER A 159 11.84 6.63 4.44
CA SER A 159 11.13 5.36 4.55
C SER A 159 10.54 4.91 3.20
N LYS A 160 9.95 5.83 2.43
CA LYS A 160 9.36 5.51 1.11
C LYS A 160 10.44 5.29 0.03
N GLY A 161 11.59 5.96 0.14
CA GLY A 161 12.77 5.68 -0.66
C GLY A 161 13.30 4.26 -0.43
N ALA A 162 13.34 3.81 0.84
CA ALA A 162 13.69 2.44 1.19
C ALA A 162 12.71 1.41 0.60
N VAL A 163 11.39 1.64 0.69
CA VAL A 163 10.37 0.77 0.07
C VAL A 163 10.58 0.64 -1.43
N ARG A 164 10.86 1.76 -2.12
CA ARG A 164 11.17 1.75 -3.55
C ARG A 164 12.43 0.93 -3.85
N ALA A 165 13.49 1.14 -3.10
CA ALA A 165 14.75 0.40 -3.29
C ALA A 165 14.57 -1.11 -3.05
N MET A 166 13.86 -1.51 -1.99
CA MET A 166 13.51 -2.91 -1.72
C MET A 166 12.69 -3.52 -2.86
N THR A 167 11.75 -2.78 -3.45
CA THR A 167 10.97 -3.24 -4.60
C THR A 167 11.86 -3.65 -5.77
N LEU A 168 12.83 -2.80 -6.13
CA LEU A 168 13.77 -3.07 -7.23
C LEU A 168 14.66 -4.29 -6.94
N SER A 169 15.17 -4.39 -5.71
CA SER A 169 16.01 -5.51 -5.29
C SER A 169 15.24 -6.83 -5.35
N VAL A 170 14.04 -6.88 -4.75
CA VAL A 170 13.18 -8.07 -4.76
C VAL A 170 12.79 -8.47 -6.18
N ALA A 171 12.43 -7.51 -7.03
CA ALA A 171 12.13 -7.79 -8.43
C ALA A 171 13.31 -8.46 -9.14
N LYS A 172 14.53 -7.97 -8.91
CA LYS A 172 15.76 -8.54 -9.48
C LYS A 172 16.04 -9.95 -8.97
N ASP A 173 15.91 -10.18 -7.67
CA ASP A 173 16.17 -11.47 -7.03
C ASP A 173 15.13 -12.54 -7.40
N CYS A 174 13.94 -12.11 -7.83
CA CYS A 174 12.82 -12.98 -8.22
C CYS A 174 12.70 -13.22 -9.74
N LEU A 175 13.63 -12.69 -10.55
CA LEU A 175 13.66 -13.02 -11.98
C LEU A 175 13.76 -14.54 -12.19
N GLY A 176 12.93 -15.07 -13.09
CA GLY A 176 12.85 -16.51 -13.38
C GLY A 176 12.07 -17.34 -12.37
N LYS A 177 11.53 -16.73 -11.29
CA LYS A 177 10.74 -17.41 -10.26
C LYS A 177 9.24 -17.17 -10.39
N ASN A 178 8.81 -16.55 -11.48
CA ASN A 178 7.41 -16.16 -11.71
C ASN A 178 6.82 -15.27 -10.58
N ILE A 179 7.67 -14.47 -9.94
CA ILE A 179 7.25 -13.48 -8.94
C ILE A 179 7.55 -12.09 -9.50
N ARG A 180 6.52 -11.25 -9.58
CA ARG A 180 6.65 -9.83 -9.97
C ARG A 180 6.59 -8.94 -8.73
N CYS A 181 7.42 -7.92 -8.69
CA CYS A 181 7.43 -6.94 -7.60
C CYS A 181 7.48 -5.53 -8.19
N ASN A 182 6.47 -4.71 -7.91
CA ASN A 182 6.38 -3.34 -8.37
C ASN A 182 5.98 -2.42 -7.21
N CYS A 183 6.12 -1.11 -7.36
CA CYS A 183 5.53 -0.16 -6.43
C CYS A 183 4.69 0.91 -7.13
N ILE A 184 3.71 1.40 -6.41
CA ILE A 184 2.93 2.59 -6.79
C ILE A 184 3.44 3.74 -5.92
N SER A 185 3.70 4.88 -6.54
CA SER A 185 4.16 6.11 -5.89
C SER A 185 3.07 7.20 -5.98
N PRO A 186 2.07 7.19 -5.08
CA PRO A 186 1.02 8.21 -5.11
C PRO A 186 1.56 9.57 -4.69
N ALA A 187 0.98 10.64 -5.27
CA ALA A 187 1.06 11.98 -4.72
C ALA A 187 -0.02 12.16 -3.63
N ARG A 188 -0.84 13.21 -3.73
CA ARG A 188 -1.90 13.43 -2.74
C ARG A 188 -3.14 12.61 -3.07
N VAL A 189 -3.52 11.74 -2.13
CA VAL A 189 -4.75 10.95 -2.17
C VAL A 189 -5.64 11.41 -1.01
N HIS A 190 -6.89 11.73 -1.28
CA HIS A 190 -7.85 12.12 -0.27
C HIS A 190 -8.30 10.89 0.53
N THR A 191 -7.85 10.80 1.76
CA THR A 191 -8.07 9.67 2.66
C THR A 191 -8.50 10.17 4.03
N PRO A 192 -9.07 9.32 4.89
CA PRO A 192 -9.36 9.67 6.28
C PRO A 192 -8.14 10.22 7.06
N PHE A 193 -6.94 9.83 6.67
CA PHE A 193 -5.71 10.41 7.24
C PHE A 193 -5.59 11.91 6.92
N VAL A 194 -5.91 12.33 5.68
CA VAL A 194 -5.90 13.75 5.29
C VAL A 194 -6.98 14.51 6.06
N ASP A 195 -8.18 13.95 6.18
CA ASP A 195 -9.28 14.58 6.92
C ASP A 195 -8.92 14.75 8.39
N GLY A 196 -8.35 13.72 9.02
CA GLY A 196 -7.86 13.79 10.40
C GLY A 196 -6.76 14.84 10.59
N TYR A 197 -5.81 14.91 9.66
CA TYR A 197 -4.76 15.92 9.66
C TYR A 197 -5.33 17.34 9.56
N LEU A 198 -6.26 17.55 8.64
CA LEU A 198 -6.89 18.87 8.46
C LEU A 198 -7.68 19.28 9.68
N LYS A 199 -8.46 18.37 10.25
CA LYS A 199 -9.23 18.62 11.46
C LYS A 199 -8.35 18.99 12.67
N GLN A 200 -7.21 18.35 12.80
CA GLN A 200 -6.28 18.59 13.91
C GLN A 200 -5.50 19.90 13.75
N ASN A 201 -5.07 20.24 12.54
CA ASN A 201 -4.13 21.35 12.32
C ASN A 201 -4.80 22.62 11.80
N TYR A 202 -6.01 22.54 11.24
CA TYR A 202 -6.74 23.65 10.63
C TYR A 202 -8.23 23.64 11.01
N PRO A 203 -8.57 23.60 12.33
CA PRO A 203 -9.97 23.52 12.75
C PRO A 203 -10.78 24.72 12.26
N GLY A 204 -11.93 24.42 11.58
CA GLY A 204 -12.79 25.42 10.97
C GLY A 204 -12.35 25.93 9.58
N ARG A 205 -11.20 25.46 9.06
CA ARG A 205 -10.68 25.80 7.74
C ARG A 205 -10.39 24.57 6.89
N GLU A 206 -10.95 23.43 7.26
CA GLU A 206 -10.65 22.13 6.62
C GLU A 206 -10.94 22.14 5.12
N ALA A 207 -12.09 22.70 4.72
CA ALA A 207 -12.49 22.78 3.31
C ALA A 207 -11.57 23.69 2.49
N GLU A 208 -11.18 24.84 3.06
CA GLU A 208 -10.23 25.77 2.43
C GLU A 208 -8.87 25.08 2.21
N MET A 209 -8.34 24.46 3.27
CA MET A 209 -7.05 23.80 3.21
C MET A 209 -7.05 22.56 2.31
N LEU A 210 -8.17 21.84 2.23
CA LEU A 210 -8.35 20.75 1.28
C LEU A 210 -8.24 21.27 -0.17
N ALA A 211 -8.88 22.40 -0.47
CA ALA A 211 -8.80 23.04 -1.77
C ALA A 211 -7.36 23.52 -2.09
N GLU A 212 -6.65 24.09 -1.12
CA GLU A 212 -5.25 24.48 -1.28
C GLU A 212 -4.35 23.26 -1.57
N LEU A 213 -4.54 22.16 -0.82
CA LEU A 213 -3.82 20.91 -1.08
C LEU A 213 -4.11 20.36 -2.49
N ALA A 214 -5.34 20.47 -2.98
CA ALA A 214 -5.72 20.06 -4.33
C ALA A 214 -4.98 20.85 -5.41
N LYS A 215 -4.83 22.18 -5.24
CA LYS A 215 -4.10 23.06 -6.16
C LYS A 215 -2.61 22.72 -6.30
N THR A 216 -2.02 22.03 -5.31
CA THR A 216 -0.63 21.58 -5.40
C THR A 216 -0.42 20.46 -6.41
N GLN A 217 -1.50 19.87 -6.93
CA GLN A 217 -1.45 18.84 -7.95
C GLN A 217 -1.72 19.47 -9.32
N PRO A 218 -0.86 19.31 -10.35
CA PRO A 218 -1.09 19.88 -11.67
C PRO A 218 -2.43 19.55 -12.29
N ILE A 219 -2.97 18.35 -12.02
CA ILE A 219 -4.32 17.94 -12.46
C ILE A 219 -5.45 18.70 -11.76
N GLY A 220 -5.17 19.52 -10.75
CA GLY A 220 -6.13 20.39 -10.05
C GLY A 220 -6.95 19.73 -8.96
N ARG A 221 -6.70 18.46 -8.62
CA ARG A 221 -7.40 17.74 -7.56
C ARG A 221 -6.51 16.69 -6.90
N MET A 222 -6.87 16.24 -5.71
CA MET A 222 -6.32 15.03 -5.16
C MET A 222 -6.91 13.78 -5.83
N ALA A 223 -6.15 12.69 -5.84
CA ALA A 223 -6.68 11.40 -6.24
C ALA A 223 -7.66 10.85 -5.19
N ARG A 224 -8.55 9.97 -5.62
CA ARG A 224 -9.35 9.14 -4.71
C ARG A 224 -8.65 7.79 -4.48
N PRO A 225 -8.85 7.14 -3.32
CA PRO A 225 -8.32 5.81 -3.04
C PRO A 225 -8.66 4.77 -4.12
N GLU A 226 -9.88 4.84 -4.67
CA GLU A 226 -10.38 3.91 -5.71
C GLU A 226 -9.59 4.04 -7.01
N GLU A 227 -9.06 5.23 -7.32
CA GLU A 227 -8.24 5.44 -8.51
C GLU A 227 -6.87 4.75 -8.37
N VAL A 228 -6.29 4.76 -7.16
CA VAL A 228 -5.06 3.99 -6.85
C VAL A 228 -5.35 2.49 -6.88
N ALA A 229 -6.51 2.08 -6.36
CA ALA A 229 -6.94 0.68 -6.35
C ALA A 229 -7.09 0.12 -7.77
N GLY A 230 -7.61 0.90 -8.72
CA GLY A 230 -7.68 0.50 -10.12
C GLY A 230 -6.30 0.17 -10.73
N LEU A 231 -5.28 0.97 -10.42
CA LEU A 231 -3.91 0.66 -10.84
C LEU A 231 -3.37 -0.60 -10.14
N ALA A 232 -3.67 -0.78 -8.85
CA ALA A 232 -3.26 -1.99 -8.12
C ALA A 232 -3.87 -3.26 -8.73
N VAL A 233 -5.16 -3.26 -9.08
CA VAL A 233 -5.82 -4.37 -9.79
C VAL A 233 -5.13 -4.67 -11.11
N TYR A 234 -4.87 -3.64 -11.95
CA TYR A 234 -4.14 -3.82 -13.20
C TYR A 234 -2.78 -4.49 -12.97
N LEU A 235 -2.01 -4.01 -12.00
CA LEU A 235 -0.67 -4.56 -11.70
C LEU A 235 -0.72 -6.00 -11.17
N CYS A 236 -1.81 -6.38 -10.50
CA CYS A 236 -2.02 -7.75 -10.01
C CYS A 236 -2.48 -8.71 -11.11
N SER A 237 -3.04 -8.20 -12.20
CA SER A 237 -3.58 -9.01 -13.30
C SER A 237 -2.50 -9.48 -14.28
N ASP A 238 -2.90 -10.41 -15.16
CA ASP A 238 -2.06 -10.92 -16.25
C ASP A 238 -1.76 -9.88 -17.33
N LEU A 239 -2.57 -8.81 -17.42
CA LEU A 239 -2.31 -7.68 -18.30
C LEU A 239 -1.00 -6.95 -17.97
N ALA A 240 -0.54 -7.06 -16.73
CA ALA A 240 0.73 -6.48 -16.27
C ALA A 240 1.88 -7.51 -16.21
N SER A 241 1.75 -8.65 -16.90
CA SER A 241 2.73 -9.76 -16.85
C SER A 241 4.15 -9.35 -17.26
N PHE A 242 4.32 -8.30 -18.05
CA PHE A 242 5.62 -7.78 -18.47
C PHE A 242 6.19 -6.71 -17.53
N LEU A 243 5.46 -6.35 -16.46
CA LEU A 243 5.89 -5.33 -15.50
C LEU A 243 6.45 -5.97 -14.22
N THR A 244 7.74 -5.80 -14.00
CA THR A 244 8.43 -6.09 -12.74
C THR A 244 9.57 -5.10 -12.53
N GLY A 245 9.84 -4.71 -11.27
CA GLY A 245 10.83 -3.70 -10.93
C GLY A 245 10.43 -2.29 -11.36
N ALA A 246 9.16 -2.02 -11.56
CA ALA A 246 8.67 -0.70 -11.94
C ALA A 246 8.24 0.10 -10.70
N ASP A 247 8.58 1.39 -10.71
CA ASP A 247 7.98 2.42 -9.85
C ASP A 247 6.97 3.20 -10.71
N LEU A 248 5.70 3.12 -10.34
CA LEU A 248 4.62 3.75 -11.10
C LEU A 248 4.15 5.02 -10.38
N PRO A 249 4.55 6.21 -10.84
CA PRO A 249 4.02 7.47 -10.33
C PRO A 249 2.50 7.54 -10.55
N PHE A 250 1.76 7.79 -9.47
CA PHE A 250 0.32 8.05 -9.51
C PHE A 250 0.07 9.43 -8.93
N ASP A 251 0.41 10.47 -9.69
CA ASP A 251 0.79 11.77 -9.14
C ASP A 251 0.10 12.99 -9.76
N GLY A 252 -0.82 12.78 -10.71
CA GLY A 252 -1.50 13.90 -11.35
C GLY A 252 -0.55 14.91 -12.03
N GLY A 253 0.64 14.46 -12.42
CA GLY A 253 1.65 15.25 -13.12
C GLY A 253 2.67 15.94 -12.20
N VAL A 254 2.67 15.68 -10.91
CA VAL A 254 3.54 16.38 -9.94
C VAL A 254 5.03 16.22 -10.26
N LEU A 255 5.48 15.06 -10.75
CA LEU A 255 6.89 14.87 -11.11
C LEU A 255 7.29 15.63 -12.38
N ASN A 256 6.46 15.54 -13.41
CA ASN A 256 6.89 15.87 -14.76
C ASN A 256 6.26 17.15 -15.33
N LEU A 257 5.18 17.67 -14.71
CA LEU A 257 4.39 18.79 -15.24
C LEU A 257 4.42 20.02 -14.32
N ARG A 258 5.42 20.16 -13.46
CA ARG A 258 5.61 21.38 -12.67
C ARG A 258 6.00 22.52 -13.60
N GLY A 259 5.17 23.55 -13.62
CA GLY A 259 5.47 24.85 -14.19
C GLY A 259 6.28 25.71 -13.24
#